data_ad99d52c845cd768a3a6e2c2375d8d3d
#
_entry.id   ad99d52c845cd768a3a6e2c2375d8d3d
#
_cell.length_a   1.000
_cell.length_b   1.000
_cell.length_c   1.000
_cell.angle_alpha   90.00
_cell.angle_beta   90.00
_cell.angle_gamma   90.00
#
_symmetry.space_group_name_H-M   'P 1'
#
loop_
_entity.id
_entity.type
_entity.pdbx_description
1 polymer ?
#
loop_
_entity_poly.entity_id
_entity_poly.type
_entity_poly.pdbx_seq_one_letter_code
_entity_poly.pdbx_strand_id
1 'polypeptide(L)'
;MFYLDFITKKPYTLKYKYDIGEKIMENEIKLGKYRHFKGNEYEVIGIAKHSETLAPIVVYRALYGEKDLWVRPAEMWNETITRDGKTFQRFTFIG
;
A
#
# COMPACT_ATOMS: atom_id res chain seq x y z
N MET A 1 -21.03 2.20 -0.69
CA MET A 1 -21.66 1.28 0.23
C MET A 1 -20.85 0.05 0.40
N PHE A 2 -20.81 -0.44 1.60
CA PHE A 2 -19.90 -1.53 1.93
C PHE A 2 -20.48 -2.91 1.69
N TYR A 3 -21.78 -3.00 1.63
CA TYR A 3 -22.41 -4.31 1.46
C TYR A 3 -22.05 -4.98 0.15
N LEU A 4 -21.67 -4.22 -0.88
CA LEU A 4 -21.28 -4.84 -2.14
C LEU A 4 -20.01 -5.66 -1.97
N ASP A 5 -19.05 -5.14 -1.20
CA ASP A 5 -17.83 -5.89 -0.95
C ASP A 5 -18.09 -7.09 -0.09
N PHE A 6 -19.00 -6.95 0.86
CA PHE A 6 -19.42 -8.05 1.68
C PHE A 6 -19.98 -9.17 0.81
N ILE A 7 -20.80 -8.83 -0.17
CA ILE A 7 -21.41 -9.81 -1.07
C ILE A 7 -20.37 -10.47 -1.96
N THR A 8 -19.47 -9.69 -2.54
CA THR A 8 -18.48 -10.22 -3.47
C THR A 8 -17.36 -10.95 -2.76
N LYS A 9 -17.13 -10.64 -1.50
CA LYS A 9 -16.06 -11.21 -0.68
C LYS A 9 -14.70 -11.03 -1.31
N LYS A 10 -14.53 -9.94 -2.05
CA LYS A 10 -13.24 -9.62 -2.65
C LYS A 10 -12.48 -8.70 -1.73
N PRO A 11 -11.14 -8.78 -1.75
CA PRO A 11 -10.35 -7.82 -1.01
C PRO A 11 -10.65 -6.43 -1.53
N TYR A 12 -10.71 -5.46 -0.63
CA TYR A 12 -10.85 -4.08 -1.03
C TYR A 12 -9.60 -3.65 -1.77
N THR A 13 -9.80 -2.95 -2.87
CA THR A 13 -8.70 -2.28 -3.54
C THR A 13 -9.01 -0.80 -3.61
N LEU A 14 -7.98 0.01 -3.43
CA LEU A 14 -8.08 1.45 -3.55
C LEU A 14 -7.29 1.89 -4.77
N LYS A 15 -7.92 2.69 -5.62
CA LYS A 15 -7.26 3.24 -6.78
C LYS A 15 -6.69 4.61 -6.41
N TYR A 16 -5.55 4.93 -6.97
CA TYR A 16 -4.95 6.23 -6.77
C TYR A 16 -4.27 6.68 -8.05
N LYS A 17 -4.13 7.99 -8.18
CA LYS A 17 -3.48 8.59 -9.33
C LYS A 17 -2.30 9.42 -8.84
N TYR A 18 -1.26 9.45 -9.64
CA TYR A 18 -0.13 10.32 -9.36
C TYR A 18 0.42 10.86 -10.67
N ASP A 19 0.98 12.05 -10.56
CA ASP A 19 1.48 12.82 -11.71
C ASP A 19 2.98 12.63 -11.79
N ILE A 20 3.45 12.15 -12.94
CA ILE A 20 4.88 11.96 -13.18
C ILE A 20 5.43 13.00 -14.17
N GLY A 21 4.70 14.12 -14.33
CA GLY A 21 5.12 15.23 -15.17
C GLY A 21 4.64 15.15 -16.60
N GLU A 22 4.70 13.99 -17.22
CA GLU A 22 4.27 13.83 -18.60
C GLU A 22 2.88 13.28 -18.74
N LYS A 23 2.42 12.54 -17.72
CA LYS A 23 1.10 11.94 -17.73
C LYS A 23 0.67 11.62 -16.31
N ILE A 24 -0.61 11.31 -16.18
CA ILE A 24 -1.17 10.86 -14.92
C ILE A 24 -1.13 9.34 -14.93
N MET A 25 -0.51 8.76 -13.92
CA MET A 25 -0.49 7.32 -13.72
C MET A 25 -1.60 6.92 -12.79
N GLU A 26 -2.28 5.83 -13.10
CA GLU A 26 -3.30 5.29 -12.24
C GLU A 26 -2.87 3.91 -11.79
N ASN A 27 -3.07 3.63 -10.50
CA ASN A 27 -2.68 2.36 -9.93
C ASN A 27 -3.64 2.00 -8.81
N GLU A 28 -3.49 0.81 -8.25
CA GLU A 28 -4.34 0.39 -7.14
C GLU A 28 -3.56 -0.42 -6.13
N ILE A 29 -4.09 -0.45 -4.92
CA ILE A 29 -3.47 -1.13 -3.80
C ILE A 29 -4.57 -1.85 -3.02
N LYS A 30 -4.33 -3.08 -2.62
CA LYS A 30 -5.29 -3.85 -1.85
C LYS A 30 -5.22 -3.47 -0.38
N LEU A 31 -6.37 -3.30 0.24
CA LEU A 31 -6.44 -3.20 1.69
C LEU A 31 -6.19 -4.57 2.28
N GLY A 32 -5.56 -4.62 3.44
CA GLY A 32 -5.34 -5.86 4.14
C GLY A 32 -3.90 -6.02 4.59
N LYS A 33 -3.52 -7.26 4.85
CA LYS A 33 -2.21 -7.56 5.41
C LYS A 33 -1.14 -7.73 4.36
N TYR A 34 0.04 -7.23 4.71
CA TYR A 34 1.23 -7.35 3.88
C TYR A 34 2.39 -7.81 4.76
N ARG A 35 3.32 -8.54 4.15
CA ARG A 35 4.57 -8.89 4.81
C ARG A 35 5.69 -8.11 4.17
N HIS A 36 6.46 -7.41 4.99
CA HIS A 36 7.67 -6.72 4.55
C HIS A 36 8.75 -7.76 4.27
N PHE A 37 9.65 -7.48 3.32
CA PHE A 37 10.67 -8.46 2.95
C PHE A 37 11.56 -8.86 4.12
N LYS A 38 11.63 -8.06 5.17
CA LYS A 38 12.37 -8.39 6.38
C LYS A 38 11.58 -9.22 7.38
N GLY A 39 10.33 -9.53 7.07
CA GLY A 39 9.52 -10.46 7.85
C GLY A 39 8.39 -9.88 8.66
N ASN A 40 8.45 -8.61 9.02
CA ASN A 40 7.39 -7.98 9.81
C ASN A 40 6.13 -7.79 8.98
N GLU A 41 4.99 -7.82 9.67
CA GLU A 41 3.70 -7.70 9.00
C GLU A 41 3.03 -6.36 9.32
N TYR A 42 2.25 -5.90 8.36
CA TYR A 42 1.58 -4.60 8.41
C TYR A 42 0.20 -4.74 7.80
N GLU A 43 -0.66 -3.81 8.15
CA GLU A 43 -2.00 -3.76 7.57
C GLU A 43 -2.19 -2.41 6.90
N VAL A 44 -2.56 -2.43 5.61
CA VAL A 44 -2.89 -1.21 4.88
C VAL A 44 -4.29 -0.80 5.30
N ILE A 45 -4.41 0.42 5.79
CA ILE A 45 -5.66 0.99 6.30
C ILE A 45 -6.37 1.80 5.22
N GLY A 46 -5.60 2.52 4.41
CA GLY A 46 -6.20 3.36 3.39
C GLY A 46 -5.16 4.16 2.64
N ILE A 47 -5.64 5.00 1.75
CA ILE A 47 -4.80 5.91 1.01
C ILE A 47 -5.27 7.34 1.28
N ALA A 48 -4.35 8.16 1.75
CA ALA A 48 -4.60 9.57 2.04
C ALA A 48 -3.94 10.43 0.98
N LYS A 49 -4.16 11.73 1.05
CA LYS A 49 -3.46 12.69 0.22
C LYS A 49 -2.51 13.50 1.07
N HIS A 50 -1.32 13.73 0.55
CA HIS A 50 -0.39 14.64 1.18
C HIS A 50 -1.01 16.04 1.13
N SER A 51 -1.04 16.73 2.26
CA SER A 51 -1.78 18.00 2.34
C SER A 51 -1.20 19.10 1.46
N GLU A 52 0.08 19.02 1.14
CA GLU A 52 0.73 20.06 0.33
C GLU A 52 0.81 19.69 -1.14
N THR A 53 1.20 18.46 -1.44
CA THR A 53 1.45 18.03 -2.81
C THR A 53 0.26 17.33 -3.43
N LEU A 54 -0.69 16.89 -2.61
CA LEU A 54 -1.84 16.08 -3.00
C LEU A 54 -1.43 14.71 -3.53
N ALA A 55 -0.19 14.30 -3.32
CA ALA A 55 0.27 13.00 -3.73
C ALA A 55 -0.39 11.91 -2.88
N PRO A 56 -0.71 10.76 -3.47
CA PRO A 56 -1.30 9.67 -2.70
C PRO A 56 -0.29 9.04 -1.76
N ILE A 57 -0.74 8.75 -0.55
CA ILE A 57 0.09 8.22 0.53
C ILE A 57 -0.62 7.01 1.12
N VAL A 58 0.09 5.89 1.21
CA VAL A 58 -0.44 4.69 1.87
C VAL A 58 -0.33 4.88 3.37
N VAL A 59 -1.46 4.66 4.06
CA VAL A 59 -1.51 4.66 5.52
C VAL A 59 -1.58 3.22 5.97
N TYR A 60 -0.65 2.80 6.80
CA TYR A 60 -0.58 1.40 7.20
C TYR A 60 -0.16 1.30 8.66
N ARG A 61 -0.53 0.19 9.29
CA ARG A 61 -0.30 -0.05 10.71
C ARG A 61 0.63 -1.23 10.87
N ALA A 62 1.64 -1.08 11.73
CA ALA A 62 2.48 -2.21 12.11
C ALA A 62 1.66 -3.20 12.92
N LEU A 63 1.83 -4.49 12.65
CA LEU A 63 1.15 -5.54 13.39
C LEU A 63 2.07 -6.16 14.44
N TYR A 64 2.99 -5.36 14.93
CA TYR A 64 3.94 -5.74 15.97
C TYR A 64 4.25 -4.52 16.83
N GLY A 65 4.90 -4.74 17.94
CA GLY A 65 5.30 -3.66 18.84
C GLY A 65 4.09 -2.88 19.31
N GLU A 66 4.17 -1.56 19.26
CA GLU A 66 3.10 -0.69 19.71
C GLU A 66 2.05 -0.44 18.64
N LYS A 67 2.17 -1.10 17.51
CA LYS A 67 1.20 -1.03 16.42
C LYS A 67 0.99 0.40 15.93
N ASP A 68 2.09 1.09 15.74
CA ASP A 68 2.06 2.46 15.27
C ASP A 68 1.55 2.57 13.83
N LEU A 69 1.01 3.73 13.52
CA LEU A 69 0.63 4.05 12.14
C LEU A 69 1.81 4.68 11.42
N TRP A 70 1.95 4.31 10.17
CA TRP A 70 3.01 4.80 9.30
C TRP A 70 2.41 5.28 8.00
N VAL A 71 3.14 6.10 7.28
CA VAL A 71 2.76 6.52 5.94
C VAL A 71 3.94 6.33 5.00
N ARG A 72 3.63 6.04 3.73
CA ARG A 72 4.64 5.89 2.69
C ARG A 72 4.01 6.36 1.37
N PRO A 73 4.76 7.09 0.53
CA PRO A 73 4.21 7.47 -0.78
C PRO A 73 3.72 6.23 -1.53
N ALA A 74 2.52 6.35 -2.10
CA ALA A 74 1.91 5.21 -2.77
C ALA A 74 2.77 4.69 -3.93
N GLU A 75 3.43 5.59 -4.65
CA GLU A 75 4.28 5.18 -5.76
C GLU A 75 5.47 4.34 -5.32
N MET A 76 5.80 4.39 -4.02
CA MET A 76 6.90 3.60 -3.47
C MET A 76 6.43 2.31 -2.82
N TRP A 77 5.12 2.07 -2.76
CA TRP A 77 4.59 0.91 -2.05
C TRP A 77 4.95 -0.40 -2.75
N ASN A 78 4.90 -0.40 -4.08
CA ASN A 78 5.17 -1.60 -4.86
C ASN A 78 6.62 -1.71 -5.32
N GLU A 79 7.52 -0.99 -4.66
CA GLU A 79 8.94 -1.05 -5.01
C GLU A 79 9.50 -2.45 -4.83
N THR A 80 10.45 -2.77 -5.69
CA THR A 80 11.24 -3.98 -5.54
C THR A 80 12.58 -3.65 -4.91
N ILE A 81 13.13 -4.63 -4.22
CA ILE A 81 14.43 -4.53 -3.56
C ILE A 81 15.33 -5.59 -4.17
N THR A 82 16.55 -5.22 -4.52
CA THR A 82 17.52 -6.19 -5.02
C THR A 82 18.63 -6.36 -3.99
N ARG A 83 18.82 -7.58 -3.55
CA ARG A 83 19.89 -7.94 -2.61
C ARG A 83 20.47 -9.27 -3.01
N ASP A 84 21.81 -9.35 -3.03
CA ASP A 84 22.53 -10.57 -3.33
C ASP A 84 22.06 -11.20 -4.65
N GLY A 85 21.81 -10.33 -5.64
CA GLY A 85 21.39 -10.79 -6.95
C GLY A 85 19.95 -11.24 -7.04
N LYS A 86 19.18 -11.12 -5.97
CA LYS A 86 17.75 -11.49 -5.97
C LYS A 86 16.89 -10.25 -5.83
N THR A 87 15.74 -10.29 -6.50
CA THR A 87 14.78 -9.19 -6.48
C THR A 87 13.51 -9.64 -5.81
N PHE A 88 13.02 -8.86 -4.84
CA PHE A 88 11.75 -9.12 -4.18
C PHE A 88 10.97 -7.84 -4.04
N GLN A 89 9.66 -7.99 -3.81
CA GLN A 89 8.82 -6.85 -3.46
C GLN A 89 9.12 -6.42 -2.03
N ARG A 90 9.10 -5.11 -1.78
CA ARG A 90 9.26 -4.60 -0.42
C ARG A 90 8.13 -5.10 0.48
N PHE A 91 6.90 -5.07 -0.02
CA PHE A 91 5.74 -5.58 0.69
C PHE A 91 4.99 -6.57 -0.20
N THR A 92 4.60 -7.68 0.37
CA THR A 92 3.84 -8.72 -0.33
C THR A 92 2.49 -8.89 0.34
N PHE A 93 1.43 -8.83 -0.45
CA PHE A 93 0.07 -9.01 0.06
C PHE A 93 -0.10 -10.44 0.55
N ILE A 94 -0.64 -10.61 1.76
CA ILE A 94 -0.85 -11.94 2.34
C ILE A 94 -2.30 -12.14 2.81
N GLY A 95 -3.18 -11.23 2.53
CA GLY A 95 -4.58 -11.34 2.93
C GLY A 95 -4.94 -10.32 3.95
#